data_c077491bc8ce1317a7a5414e64d7f8a8
#
_entry.id   c077491bc8ce1317a7a5414e64d7f8a8
#
_cell.length_a   1.000
_cell.length_b   1.000
_cell.length_c   1.000
_cell.angle_alpha   90.00
_cell.angle_beta   90.00
_cell.angle_gamma   90.00
#
_symmetry.space_group_name_H-M   'P 1'
#
loop_
_entity.id
_entity.type
_entity.pdbx_description
1 polymer ?
#
loop_
_entity_poly.entity_id
_entity_poly.type
_entity_poly.pdbx_seq_one_letter_code
_entity_poly.pdbx_strand_id
1 'polypeptide(L)'
;LNLTIDGVTTAVDYVNNSYYLPIDMDAVQPAKVKVEFGGIGVDFIKIGDKKIKSGENIALSLNPGQNIEMEAGNNTIDKIRSCRLIVTGVPVIELSAPEGIEDENKRPCDIVLTDPKRRTNNSVLRFESYAGIEFRGAGALRYAKKSFSFKLKNRQTNENQDAKLLGLREDQSWILDAMWLDCSKMRNRVCFDLWNDFNTLYYSNTEPEAVNTTHGYPVEMILDGAYHGLYILSDRIDRKQLKLKKKGGYLYKGKEWTDECKLQGINTPYSNSKQAWQGFESDYPNEVGEIEFKYLSDLIQFFAAASKEEFAAQYEERLDVSSLIDYFIFINLLSAYDNTGRNVFWGIYNVNLTLLPKFIIQPWDLDGTLGRTWDAIKLRS
;
A
#
# COMPACT_ATOMS: atom_id res chain seq x y z
N LEU A 1 -2.08 -30.63 5.10
CA LEU A 1 -0.81 -30.85 4.44
C LEU A 1 0.00 -29.56 4.49
N ASN A 2 1.22 -29.60 5.05
CA ASN A 2 2.20 -28.54 4.95
C ASN A 2 3.14 -28.90 3.81
N LEU A 3 3.39 -27.98 2.89
CA LEU A 3 4.22 -28.21 1.71
C LEU A 3 5.32 -27.15 1.65
N THR A 4 6.55 -27.59 1.47
CA THR A 4 7.73 -26.73 1.31
C THR A 4 8.48 -27.15 0.05
N ILE A 5 8.84 -26.20 -0.80
CA ILE A 5 9.60 -26.43 -2.03
C ILE A 5 10.89 -25.60 -1.93
N ASP A 6 12.05 -26.26 -1.98
CA ASP A 6 13.37 -25.62 -1.81
C ASP A 6 13.48 -24.67 -0.61
N GLY A 7 12.89 -25.08 0.52
CA GLY A 7 12.88 -24.28 1.75
C GLY A 7 11.84 -23.14 1.78
N VAL A 8 11.05 -22.96 0.72
CA VAL A 8 9.93 -22.01 0.69
C VAL A 8 8.66 -22.73 1.13
N THR A 9 8.15 -22.40 2.30
CA THR A 9 6.85 -22.91 2.77
C THR A 9 5.73 -22.23 1.98
N THR A 10 4.84 -23.04 1.40
CA THR A 10 3.71 -22.55 0.63
C THR A 10 2.63 -21.98 1.54
N ALA A 11 1.96 -20.95 1.10
CA ALA A 11 0.74 -20.45 1.71
C ALA A 11 -0.47 -21.27 1.26
N VAL A 12 -1.47 -21.46 2.11
CA VAL A 12 -2.53 -22.45 1.87
C VAL A 12 -3.89 -21.78 1.76
N ASP A 13 -4.54 -22.00 0.62
CA ASP A 13 -5.98 -21.79 0.42
C ASP A 13 -6.72 -23.10 0.73
N TYR A 14 -7.30 -23.18 1.92
CA TYR A 14 -8.05 -24.37 2.35
C TYR A 14 -9.39 -24.53 1.63
N VAL A 15 -9.96 -23.43 1.12
CA VAL A 15 -11.25 -23.45 0.42
C VAL A 15 -11.12 -24.15 -0.92
N ASN A 16 -10.04 -23.84 -1.66
CA ASN A 16 -9.81 -24.42 -3.00
C ASN A 16 -8.74 -25.51 -3.02
N ASN A 17 -8.26 -25.97 -1.86
CA ASN A 17 -7.18 -26.94 -1.75
C ASN A 17 -5.94 -26.56 -2.57
N SER A 18 -5.54 -25.29 -2.51
CA SER A 18 -4.46 -24.74 -3.33
C SER A 18 -3.31 -24.25 -2.45
N TYR A 19 -2.10 -24.45 -2.92
CA TYR A 19 -0.84 -24.10 -2.28
C TYR A 19 -0.13 -23.06 -3.13
N TYR A 20 0.12 -21.87 -2.59
CA TYR A 20 0.75 -20.77 -3.29
C TYR A 20 2.25 -20.75 -2.99
N LEU A 21 3.05 -20.92 -4.01
CA LEU A 21 4.51 -20.92 -3.95
C LEU A 21 5.05 -19.65 -4.61
N PRO A 22 5.51 -18.65 -3.85
CA PRO A 22 6.20 -17.51 -4.44
C PRO A 22 7.62 -17.89 -4.86
N ILE A 23 7.99 -17.51 -6.09
CA ILE A 23 9.34 -17.68 -6.61
C ILE A 23 9.95 -16.34 -7.03
N ASP A 24 11.28 -16.24 -6.99
CA ASP A 24 12.00 -15.11 -7.56
C ASP A 24 12.10 -15.30 -9.08
N MET A 25 11.41 -14.43 -9.83
CA MET A 25 11.41 -14.48 -11.30
C MET A 25 12.75 -14.11 -11.93
N ASP A 26 13.59 -13.36 -11.19
CA ASP A 26 14.90 -12.92 -11.69
C ASP A 26 16.00 -13.95 -11.40
N ALA A 27 15.72 -14.92 -10.54
CA ALA A 27 16.65 -15.99 -10.22
C ALA A 27 16.56 -17.15 -11.22
N VAL A 28 17.71 -17.76 -11.50
CA VAL A 28 17.76 -19.02 -12.28
C VAL A 28 17.09 -20.10 -11.46
N GLN A 29 15.99 -20.64 -12.01
CA GLN A 29 15.27 -21.72 -11.35
C GLN A 29 16.08 -23.04 -11.40
N PRO A 30 16.19 -23.80 -10.31
CA PRO A 30 16.93 -25.05 -10.28
C PRO A 30 16.24 -26.12 -11.16
N ALA A 31 17.05 -26.93 -11.85
CA ALA A 31 16.53 -28.05 -12.65
C ALA A 31 15.87 -29.15 -11.80
N LYS A 32 16.20 -29.20 -10.51
CA LYS A 32 15.58 -30.11 -9.52
C LYS A 32 15.27 -29.33 -8.27
N VAL A 33 14.09 -29.58 -7.69
CA VAL A 33 13.62 -28.97 -6.45
C VAL A 33 13.44 -30.00 -5.37
N LYS A 34 13.77 -29.66 -4.14
CA LYS A 34 13.49 -30.49 -2.96
C LYS A 34 12.05 -30.29 -2.54
N VAL A 35 11.28 -31.38 -2.45
CA VAL A 35 9.88 -31.33 -2.02
C VAL A 35 9.78 -31.93 -0.62
N GLU A 36 9.38 -31.13 0.35
CA GLU A 36 9.18 -31.54 1.73
C GLU A 36 7.71 -31.31 2.10
N PHE A 37 7.11 -32.27 2.73
CA PHE A 37 5.73 -32.18 3.20
C PHE A 37 5.50 -32.95 4.47
N GLY A 38 4.47 -32.57 5.22
CA GLY A 38 3.99 -33.23 6.40
C GLY A 38 2.47 -33.11 6.50
N GLY A 39 1.84 -34.14 7.03
CA GLY A 39 0.39 -34.18 7.25
C GLY A 39 -0.02 -35.51 7.84
N ILE A 40 -1.11 -35.53 8.61
CA ILE A 40 -1.63 -36.73 9.23
C ILE A 40 -2.07 -37.71 8.12
N GLY A 41 -1.46 -38.90 8.09
CA GLY A 41 -1.82 -39.96 7.16
C GLY A 41 -1.40 -39.74 5.71
N VAL A 42 -0.43 -38.82 5.43
CA VAL A 42 0.13 -38.62 4.08
C VAL A 42 1.53 -39.17 4.02
N ASP A 43 1.75 -40.17 3.15
CA ASP A 43 3.06 -40.80 2.94
C ASP A 43 3.75 -40.34 1.66
N PHE A 44 2.98 -39.86 0.67
CA PHE A 44 3.50 -39.35 -0.61
C PHE A 44 2.62 -38.28 -1.22
N ILE A 45 3.23 -37.51 -2.10
CA ILE A 45 2.53 -36.62 -3.04
C ILE A 45 2.76 -37.15 -4.46
N LYS A 46 1.72 -37.19 -5.28
CA LYS A 46 1.77 -37.54 -6.68
C LYS A 46 1.68 -36.31 -7.56
N ILE A 47 2.61 -36.15 -8.48
CA ILE A 47 2.61 -35.13 -9.52
C ILE A 47 2.70 -35.83 -10.87
N GLY A 48 1.64 -35.77 -11.66
CA GLY A 48 1.47 -36.64 -12.81
C GLY A 48 1.48 -38.10 -12.35
N ASP A 49 2.29 -38.95 -12.99
CA ASP A 49 2.41 -40.37 -12.64
C ASP A 49 3.48 -40.65 -11.57
N LYS A 50 4.21 -39.64 -11.12
CA LYS A 50 5.33 -39.82 -10.20
C LYS A 50 4.90 -39.66 -8.76
N LYS A 51 5.08 -40.72 -7.96
CA LYS A 51 4.98 -40.66 -6.48
C LYS A 51 6.28 -40.13 -5.90
N ILE A 52 6.17 -39.15 -5.00
CA ILE A 52 7.26 -38.43 -4.37
C ILE A 52 7.13 -38.60 -2.86
N LYS A 53 8.22 -38.98 -2.20
CA LYS A 53 8.32 -38.99 -0.74
C LYS A 53 8.84 -37.64 -0.24
N SER A 54 8.51 -37.29 1.00
CA SER A 54 9.02 -36.11 1.63
C SER A 54 10.55 -36.12 1.70
N GLY A 55 11.18 -35.03 1.29
CA GLY A 55 12.63 -34.85 1.23
C GLY A 55 13.27 -35.25 -0.11
N GLU A 56 12.49 -35.74 -1.08
CA GLU A 56 13.02 -36.07 -2.41
C GLU A 56 13.29 -34.85 -3.28
N ASN A 57 14.36 -34.97 -4.11
CA ASN A 57 14.64 -34.02 -5.17
C ASN A 57 14.02 -34.51 -6.48
N ILE A 58 13.19 -33.65 -7.09
CA ILE A 58 12.51 -33.98 -8.34
C ILE A 58 12.84 -32.95 -9.44
N ALA A 59 12.85 -33.41 -10.68
CA ALA A 59 12.84 -32.48 -11.82
C ALA A 59 11.43 -31.89 -11.93
N LEU A 60 11.32 -30.60 -11.60
CA LEU A 60 10.07 -29.83 -11.67
C LEU A 60 10.40 -28.43 -12.14
N SER A 61 9.87 -28.03 -13.28
CA SER A 61 9.99 -26.67 -13.76
C SER A 61 8.97 -25.79 -13.04
N LEU A 62 9.44 -24.71 -12.42
CA LEU A 62 8.61 -23.76 -11.72
C LEU A 62 8.58 -22.44 -12.52
N ASN A 63 7.41 -22.10 -13.08
CA ASN A 63 7.22 -20.88 -13.81
C ASN A 63 6.04 -20.08 -13.22
N PRO A 64 6.14 -18.74 -13.12
CA PRO A 64 5.03 -17.92 -12.63
C PRO A 64 3.75 -18.14 -13.42
N GLY A 65 2.63 -18.26 -12.73
CA GLY A 65 1.32 -18.54 -13.32
C GLY A 65 1.06 -20.03 -13.58
N GLN A 66 2.02 -20.91 -13.30
CA GLN A 66 1.85 -22.35 -13.49
C GLN A 66 0.96 -22.94 -12.39
N ASN A 67 0.02 -23.79 -12.82
CA ASN A 67 -0.81 -24.61 -11.94
C ASN A 67 -0.39 -26.07 -12.09
N ILE A 68 0.01 -26.69 -11.00
CA ILE A 68 0.47 -28.09 -10.98
C ILE A 68 -0.53 -28.90 -10.14
N GLU A 69 -1.22 -29.82 -10.79
CA GLU A 69 -2.12 -30.74 -10.09
C GLU A 69 -1.32 -31.75 -9.29
N MET A 70 -1.76 -31.97 -8.04
CA MET A 70 -1.13 -32.88 -7.11
C MET A 70 -2.19 -33.74 -6.42
N GLU A 71 -1.78 -34.93 -6.03
CA GLU A 71 -2.58 -35.84 -5.20
C GLU A 71 -1.78 -36.26 -3.96
N ALA A 72 -2.34 -36.05 -2.79
CA ALA A 72 -1.79 -36.60 -1.55
C ALA A 72 -2.38 -37.97 -1.31
N GLY A 73 -1.55 -38.96 -0.92
CA GLY A 73 -1.94 -40.32 -0.65
C GLY A 73 -1.11 -40.95 0.46
N ASN A 74 -1.46 -42.19 0.82
CA ASN A 74 -0.67 -43.01 1.72
C ASN A 74 -0.57 -44.45 1.19
N ASN A 75 0.17 -45.31 1.92
CA ASN A 75 0.40 -46.68 1.49
C ASN A 75 -0.86 -47.56 1.47
N THR A 76 -1.95 -47.10 2.10
CA THR A 76 -3.23 -47.83 2.14
C THR A 76 -4.23 -47.26 1.12
N ILE A 77 -4.22 -45.95 0.93
CA ILE A 77 -5.14 -45.20 0.06
C ILE A 77 -4.30 -44.42 -0.93
N ASP A 78 -4.36 -44.78 -2.21
CA ASP A 78 -3.56 -44.13 -3.28
C ASP A 78 -3.86 -42.65 -3.46
N LYS A 79 -5.11 -42.27 -3.18
CA LYS A 79 -5.55 -40.88 -3.24
C LYS A 79 -6.44 -40.51 -2.07
N ILE A 80 -5.93 -39.69 -1.15
CA ILE A 80 -6.68 -39.11 -0.02
C ILE A 80 -7.28 -37.78 -0.45
N ARG A 81 -6.51 -36.96 -1.17
CA ARG A 81 -6.89 -35.58 -1.49
C ARG A 81 -6.26 -35.09 -2.79
N SER A 82 -7.05 -34.42 -3.64
CA SER A 82 -6.53 -33.63 -4.75
C SER A 82 -6.23 -32.21 -4.27
N CYS A 83 -5.12 -31.66 -4.73
CA CYS A 83 -4.72 -30.28 -4.45
C CYS A 83 -3.95 -29.70 -5.63
N ARG A 84 -3.71 -28.41 -5.60
CA ARG A 84 -2.95 -27.70 -6.66
C ARG A 84 -1.81 -26.91 -6.05
N LEU A 85 -0.66 -26.93 -6.69
CA LEU A 85 0.43 -25.98 -6.45
C LEU A 85 0.33 -24.88 -7.49
N ILE A 86 0.16 -23.66 -7.01
CA ILE A 86 0.10 -22.44 -7.80
C ILE A 86 1.42 -21.71 -7.62
N VAL A 87 2.19 -21.60 -8.70
CA VAL A 87 3.47 -20.89 -8.68
C VAL A 87 3.21 -19.42 -8.97
N THR A 88 3.57 -18.52 -8.05
CA THR A 88 3.41 -17.08 -8.23
C THR A 88 4.75 -16.37 -8.30
N GLY A 89 4.84 -15.32 -9.15
CA GLY A 89 6.03 -14.48 -9.29
C GLY A 89 6.07 -13.28 -8.34
N VAL A 90 5.11 -13.19 -7.41
CA VAL A 90 5.01 -12.11 -6.43
C VAL A 90 5.00 -12.68 -5.01
N PRO A 91 5.39 -11.90 -3.99
CA PRO A 91 5.30 -12.33 -2.60
C PRO A 91 3.89 -12.73 -2.21
N VAL A 92 3.78 -13.59 -1.19
CA VAL A 92 2.50 -14.01 -0.62
C VAL A 92 2.39 -13.47 0.80
N ILE A 93 1.27 -12.83 1.12
CA ILE A 93 0.90 -12.42 2.47
C ILE A 93 -0.27 -13.25 2.98
N GLU A 94 -0.07 -13.89 4.12
CA GLU A 94 -1.10 -14.62 4.86
C GLU A 94 -1.52 -13.78 6.07
N LEU A 95 -2.82 -13.58 6.22
CA LEU A 95 -3.43 -12.87 7.33
C LEU A 95 -4.36 -13.83 8.08
N SER A 96 -4.26 -13.85 9.41
CA SER A 96 -5.20 -14.56 10.26
C SER A 96 -5.84 -13.60 11.24
N ALA A 97 -7.13 -13.34 11.08
CA ALA A 97 -7.92 -12.40 11.86
C ALA A 97 -9.18 -13.10 12.44
N PRO A 98 -9.02 -14.02 13.40
CA PRO A 98 -10.11 -14.89 13.88
C PRO A 98 -11.25 -14.12 14.57
N GLU A 99 -10.99 -12.90 15.03
CA GLU A 99 -12.01 -12.01 15.62
C GLU A 99 -12.76 -11.18 14.55
N GLY A 100 -12.47 -11.43 13.26
CA GLY A 100 -12.97 -10.62 12.15
C GLY A 100 -12.24 -9.30 11.97
N ILE A 101 -12.62 -8.56 10.93
CA ILE A 101 -12.06 -7.25 10.60
C ILE A 101 -13.20 -6.25 10.56
N GLU A 102 -12.99 -5.07 11.14
CA GLU A 102 -13.97 -4.00 11.22
C GLU A 102 -13.44 -2.72 10.58
N ASP A 103 -14.33 -1.77 10.33
CA ASP A 103 -14.01 -0.39 10.05
C ASP A 103 -13.80 0.37 11.39
N GLU A 104 -12.91 1.36 11.39
CA GLU A 104 -12.59 2.25 12.52
C GLU A 104 -11.83 1.61 13.71
N ASN A 105 -11.91 0.29 13.90
CA ASN A 105 -11.24 -0.38 15.01
C ASN A 105 -10.30 -1.47 14.53
N LYS A 106 -9.02 -1.35 14.84
CA LYS A 106 -8.03 -2.37 14.51
C LYS A 106 -8.22 -3.62 15.34
N ARG A 107 -8.54 -4.73 14.68
CA ARG A 107 -8.69 -6.06 15.27
C ARG A 107 -7.37 -6.82 15.25
N PRO A 108 -7.15 -7.75 16.19
CA PRO A 108 -5.97 -8.60 16.23
C PRO A 108 -5.79 -9.40 14.94
N CYS A 109 -4.55 -9.44 14.43
CA CYS A 109 -4.22 -10.19 13.22
C CYS A 109 -2.80 -10.75 13.29
N ASP A 110 -2.62 -12.00 12.89
CA ASP A 110 -1.31 -12.56 12.60
C ASP A 110 -0.98 -12.36 11.12
N ILE A 111 0.27 -12.00 10.87
CA ILE A 111 0.78 -11.72 9.52
C ILE A 111 1.96 -12.62 9.24
N VAL A 112 1.93 -13.27 8.08
CA VAL A 112 3.07 -13.97 7.50
C VAL A 112 3.29 -13.46 6.10
N LEU A 113 4.49 -12.92 5.84
CA LEU A 113 4.89 -12.46 4.52
C LEU A 113 6.05 -13.30 4.02
N THR A 114 5.84 -14.00 2.90
CA THR A 114 6.87 -14.80 2.22
C THR A 114 7.34 -14.06 0.97
N ASP A 115 8.61 -13.58 0.99
CA ASP A 115 9.24 -12.86 -0.11
C ASP A 115 10.47 -13.62 -0.62
N PRO A 116 10.40 -14.26 -1.80
CA PRO A 116 11.53 -15.03 -2.34
C PRO A 116 12.75 -14.15 -2.66
N LYS A 117 12.56 -12.85 -2.91
CA LYS A 117 13.66 -11.89 -3.09
C LYS A 117 14.29 -11.42 -1.79
N ARG A 118 13.76 -11.85 -0.64
CA ARG A 118 14.29 -11.55 0.71
C ARG A 118 14.50 -10.05 0.97
N ARG A 119 13.58 -9.20 0.54
CA ARG A 119 13.65 -7.74 0.73
C ARG A 119 13.15 -7.27 2.09
N THR A 120 12.59 -8.17 2.89
CA THR A 120 12.04 -7.88 4.22
C THR A 120 13.11 -8.06 5.27
N ASN A 121 13.07 -7.30 6.36
CA ASN A 121 13.95 -7.29 7.54
C ASN A 121 15.13 -8.28 7.47
N ASN A 122 16.35 -7.81 7.58
CA ASN A 122 17.55 -8.67 7.60
C ASN A 122 17.60 -9.75 6.50
N SER A 123 16.95 -9.50 5.35
CA SER A 123 16.90 -10.40 4.20
C SER A 123 16.24 -11.76 4.50
N VAL A 124 15.20 -11.77 5.32
CA VAL A 124 14.48 -12.99 5.63
C VAL A 124 13.54 -13.40 4.47
N LEU A 125 13.47 -14.70 4.21
CA LEU A 125 12.52 -15.27 3.25
C LEU A 125 11.07 -15.18 3.76
N ARG A 126 10.87 -15.44 5.04
CA ARG A 126 9.57 -15.49 5.72
C ARG A 126 9.59 -14.58 6.94
N PHE A 127 8.72 -13.60 6.95
CA PHE A 127 8.55 -12.65 8.04
C PHE A 127 7.22 -12.93 8.75
N GLU A 128 7.27 -13.11 10.06
CA GLU A 128 6.09 -13.33 10.90
C GLU A 128 5.95 -12.20 11.90
N SER A 129 4.74 -11.68 12.08
CA SER A 129 4.46 -10.60 13.00
C SER A 129 3.02 -10.63 13.49
N TYR A 130 2.76 -9.86 14.53
CA TYR A 130 1.42 -9.54 15.02
C TYR A 130 1.06 -8.11 14.62
N ALA A 131 -0.23 -7.85 14.39
CA ALA A 131 -0.71 -6.54 13.99
C ALA A 131 -2.15 -6.28 14.46
N GLY A 132 -2.53 -5.02 14.45
CA GLY A 132 -3.92 -4.63 14.40
C GLY A 132 -4.31 -4.32 12.95
N ILE A 133 -5.40 -4.91 12.44
CA ILE A 133 -5.91 -4.73 11.09
C ILE A 133 -7.32 -4.13 11.11
N GLU A 134 -7.64 -3.30 10.13
CA GLU A 134 -8.96 -2.72 9.91
C GLU A 134 -9.25 -2.59 8.42
N PHE A 135 -10.53 -2.50 8.05
CA PHE A 135 -10.91 -2.05 6.71
C PHE A 135 -10.51 -0.59 6.52
N ARG A 136 -10.24 -0.21 5.28
CA ARG A 136 -9.93 1.17 4.95
C ARG A 136 -10.63 1.65 3.70
N GLY A 137 -10.75 2.99 3.61
CA GLY A 137 -11.38 3.71 2.52
C GLY A 137 -12.74 4.26 2.92
N ALA A 138 -13.25 5.25 2.22
CA ALA A 138 -14.60 5.78 2.41
C ALA A 138 -15.57 5.10 1.42
N GLY A 139 -15.49 5.47 0.13
CA GLY A 139 -16.27 4.86 -0.92
C GLY A 139 -15.94 3.39 -1.18
N ALA A 140 -14.68 3.02 -0.98
CA ALA A 140 -14.19 1.65 -1.20
C ALA A 140 -14.81 0.61 -0.25
N LEU A 141 -15.33 1.02 0.88
CA LEU A 141 -16.03 0.12 1.82
C LEU A 141 -17.34 -0.48 1.25
N ARG A 142 -17.86 0.07 0.16
CA ARG A 142 -19.06 -0.47 -0.54
C ARG A 142 -18.74 -1.65 -1.44
N TYR A 143 -17.49 -1.84 -1.84
CA TYR A 143 -17.10 -2.90 -2.78
C TYR A 143 -16.92 -4.24 -2.09
N ALA A 144 -17.09 -5.32 -2.85
CA ALA A 144 -16.95 -6.69 -2.34
C ALA A 144 -15.53 -6.98 -1.84
N LYS A 145 -14.52 -6.56 -2.60
CA LYS A 145 -13.11 -6.69 -2.21
C LYS A 145 -12.67 -5.44 -1.47
N LYS A 146 -12.37 -5.59 -0.19
CA LYS A 146 -11.97 -4.49 0.71
C LYS A 146 -10.47 -4.24 0.65
N SER A 147 -10.08 -2.97 0.82
CA SER A 147 -8.71 -2.61 1.17
C SER A 147 -8.53 -2.63 2.70
N PHE A 148 -7.30 -2.84 3.15
CA PHE A 148 -6.99 -2.93 4.57
C PHE A 148 -5.89 -1.93 4.94
N SER A 149 -5.90 -1.49 6.19
CA SER A 149 -4.72 -0.94 6.85
C SER A 149 -4.36 -1.82 8.04
N PHE A 150 -3.05 -2.04 8.24
CA PHE A 150 -2.59 -2.75 9.41
C PHE A 150 -1.44 -2.02 10.07
N LYS A 151 -1.29 -2.25 11.37
CA LYS A 151 -0.24 -1.67 12.19
C LYS A 151 0.47 -2.77 12.95
N LEU A 152 1.75 -2.95 12.66
CA LEU A 152 2.58 -3.96 13.32
C LEU A 152 2.74 -3.63 14.80
N LYS A 153 2.66 -4.65 15.63
CA LYS A 153 2.71 -4.57 17.06
C LYS A 153 3.51 -5.73 17.67
N ASN A 154 4.09 -5.48 18.79
CA ASN A 154 4.59 -6.56 19.63
C ASN A 154 3.41 -7.28 20.30
N ARG A 155 3.32 -8.60 20.15
CA ARG A 155 2.20 -9.40 20.67
C ARG A 155 2.08 -9.36 22.20
N GLN A 156 3.21 -9.23 22.91
CA GLN A 156 3.24 -9.30 24.38
C GLN A 156 2.97 -7.95 25.01
N THR A 157 3.56 -6.87 24.46
CA THR A 157 3.42 -5.52 25.03
C THR A 157 2.32 -4.69 24.37
N ASN A 158 1.80 -5.13 23.23
CA ASN A 158 0.88 -4.38 22.36
C ASN A 158 1.44 -3.02 21.86
N GLU A 159 2.72 -2.79 22.06
CA GLU A 159 3.41 -1.62 21.53
C GLU A 159 3.64 -1.72 20.03
N ASN A 160 3.72 -0.58 19.37
CA ASN A 160 4.01 -0.52 17.95
C ASN A 160 5.40 -1.05 17.64
N GLN A 161 5.55 -1.78 16.55
CA GLN A 161 6.81 -2.37 16.10
C GLN A 161 7.07 -1.97 14.66
N ASP A 162 8.19 -1.28 14.43
CA ASP A 162 8.63 -0.97 13.07
C ASP A 162 9.25 -2.21 12.40
N ALA A 163 9.02 -2.34 11.10
CA ALA A 163 9.65 -3.36 10.27
C ALA A 163 9.83 -2.82 8.84
N LYS A 164 10.82 -3.38 8.14
CA LYS A 164 11.06 -3.12 6.73
C LYS A 164 10.42 -4.23 5.90
N LEU A 165 9.33 -3.96 5.19
CA LEU A 165 8.64 -4.94 4.36
C LEU A 165 8.97 -4.74 2.88
N LEU A 166 9.32 -5.80 2.16
CA LEU A 166 9.60 -5.82 0.71
C LEU A 166 10.61 -4.76 0.25
N GLY A 167 11.54 -4.35 1.11
CA GLY A 167 12.51 -3.29 0.79
C GLY A 167 11.96 -1.87 0.90
N LEU A 168 10.71 -1.70 1.28
CA LEU A 168 10.12 -0.40 1.58
C LEU A 168 10.73 0.21 2.85
N ARG A 169 10.41 1.47 3.15
CA ARG A 169 10.91 2.13 4.37
C ARG A 169 10.58 1.33 5.63
N GLU A 170 11.32 1.54 6.69
CA GLU A 170 11.00 0.97 7.99
C GLU A 170 9.83 1.74 8.63
N ASP A 171 8.72 1.06 8.87
CA ASP A 171 7.52 1.61 9.51
C ASP A 171 6.69 0.51 10.18
N GLN A 172 5.73 0.94 10.99
CA GLN A 172 4.76 0.08 11.62
C GLN A 172 3.43 0.01 10.85
N SER A 173 3.13 1.02 10.02
CA SER A 173 1.82 1.22 9.39
C SER A 173 1.86 0.95 7.89
N TRP A 174 1.01 0.05 7.43
CA TRP A 174 0.99 -0.48 6.08
C TRP A 174 -0.41 -0.51 5.48
N ILE A 175 -0.48 -0.51 4.17
CA ILE A 175 -1.71 -0.57 3.40
C ILE A 175 -1.69 -1.81 2.51
N LEU A 176 -2.83 -2.51 2.44
CA LEU A 176 -3.15 -3.49 1.41
C LEU A 176 -4.27 -2.92 0.55
N ASP A 177 -3.92 -2.39 -0.60
CA ASP A 177 -4.87 -1.82 -1.55
C ASP A 177 -5.46 -2.90 -2.44
N ALA A 178 -6.79 -3.03 -2.40
CA ALA A 178 -7.54 -4.02 -3.18
C ALA A 178 -7.60 -3.70 -4.68
N MET A 179 -7.38 -2.45 -5.06
CA MET A 179 -7.47 -1.96 -6.46
C MET A 179 -8.77 -2.43 -7.14
N TRP A 180 -9.90 -2.39 -6.42
CA TRP A 180 -11.14 -3.01 -6.90
C TRP A 180 -11.63 -2.43 -8.21
N LEU A 181 -11.65 -1.11 -8.32
CA LEU A 181 -12.14 -0.40 -9.49
C LEU A 181 -11.21 -0.51 -10.70
N ASP A 182 -9.93 -0.67 -10.48
CA ASP A 182 -8.94 -0.78 -11.55
C ASP A 182 -8.82 -2.22 -12.06
N CYS A 183 -9.37 -2.51 -13.23
CA CYS A 183 -9.25 -3.83 -13.86
C CYS A 183 -7.80 -4.22 -14.18
N SER A 184 -6.91 -3.25 -14.42
CA SER A 184 -5.50 -3.50 -14.67
C SER A 184 -4.70 -3.80 -13.39
N LYS A 185 -5.21 -3.39 -12.21
CA LYS A 185 -4.54 -3.47 -10.91
C LYS A 185 -3.20 -2.73 -10.85
N MET A 186 -2.97 -1.76 -11.73
CA MET A 186 -1.68 -1.11 -11.91
C MET A 186 -1.73 0.42 -11.84
N ARG A 187 -2.88 1.05 -12.18
CA ARG A 187 -2.96 2.52 -12.36
C ARG A 187 -2.42 3.28 -11.18
N ASN A 188 -2.94 2.99 -9.99
CA ASN A 188 -2.54 3.67 -8.77
C ASN A 188 -1.02 3.54 -8.55
N ARG A 189 -0.48 2.32 -8.69
CA ARG A 189 0.96 2.08 -8.50
C ARG A 189 1.83 2.75 -9.54
N VAL A 190 1.50 2.59 -10.83
CA VAL A 190 2.26 3.21 -11.94
C VAL A 190 2.26 4.73 -11.82
N CYS A 191 1.11 5.33 -11.47
CA CYS A 191 1.02 6.78 -11.30
C CYS A 191 1.83 7.28 -10.09
N PHE A 192 1.87 6.53 -8.98
CA PHE A 192 2.73 6.90 -7.85
C PHE A 192 4.21 6.76 -8.19
N ASP A 193 4.62 5.69 -8.90
CA ASP A 193 6.00 5.53 -9.34
C ASP A 193 6.41 6.67 -10.28
N LEU A 194 5.54 6.99 -11.25
CA LEU A 194 5.77 8.11 -12.16
C LEU A 194 5.89 9.45 -11.42
N TRP A 195 5.05 9.71 -10.40
CA TRP A 195 5.15 10.93 -9.60
C TRP A 195 6.46 10.98 -8.79
N ASN A 196 6.90 9.87 -8.23
CA ASN A 196 8.17 9.80 -7.52
C ASN A 196 9.37 10.09 -8.43
N ASP A 197 9.31 9.66 -9.69
CA ASP A 197 10.36 9.91 -10.70
C ASP A 197 10.30 11.33 -11.28
N PHE A 198 9.09 11.91 -11.37
CA PHE A 198 8.83 13.17 -12.06
C PHE A 198 9.05 14.38 -11.18
N ASN A 199 8.71 14.31 -9.89
CA ASN A 199 8.74 15.44 -8.96
C ASN A 199 9.90 15.34 -7.97
N THR A 200 10.50 16.47 -7.61
CA THR A 200 11.54 16.59 -6.60
C THR A 200 11.17 17.64 -5.56
N LEU A 201 11.14 17.26 -4.28
CA LEU A 201 10.87 18.16 -3.17
C LEU A 201 11.95 19.24 -3.05
N TYR A 202 11.59 20.51 -2.85
CA TYR A 202 12.54 21.62 -2.75
C TYR A 202 13.58 21.46 -1.63
N TYR A 203 13.28 20.63 -0.62
CA TYR A 203 14.17 20.37 0.51
C TYR A 203 14.90 19.02 0.41
N SER A 204 14.87 18.34 -0.73
CA SER A 204 15.50 17.03 -0.94
C SER A 204 17.01 17.01 -0.65
N ASN A 205 17.72 18.12 -0.89
CA ASN A 205 19.13 18.25 -0.53
C ASN A 205 19.36 18.21 1.00
N THR A 206 18.39 18.66 1.79
CA THR A 206 18.45 18.63 3.25
C THR A 206 17.92 17.31 3.82
N GLU A 207 16.95 16.71 3.13
CA GLU A 207 16.29 15.45 3.48
C GLU A 207 16.35 14.49 2.29
N PRO A 208 17.53 13.87 2.01
CA PRO A 208 17.70 13.03 0.82
C PRO A 208 16.88 11.74 0.86
N GLU A 209 16.37 11.35 2.03
CA GLU A 209 15.48 10.21 2.19
C GLU A 209 14.00 10.58 2.11
N ALA A 210 13.66 11.84 1.83
CA ALA A 210 12.27 12.24 1.63
C ALA A 210 11.76 11.64 0.31
N VAL A 211 10.56 11.10 0.37
CA VAL A 211 9.88 10.47 -0.78
C VAL A 211 8.56 11.18 -1.01
N ASN A 212 8.27 11.52 -2.26
CA ASN A 212 7.09 12.31 -2.64
C ASN A 212 5.77 11.61 -2.31
N THR A 213 5.66 10.33 -2.70
CA THR A 213 4.44 9.55 -2.50
C THR A 213 4.78 8.10 -2.16
N THR A 214 3.78 7.22 -2.16
CA THR A 214 3.96 5.84 -1.71
C THR A 214 4.79 5.01 -2.67
N HIS A 215 5.51 4.03 -2.09
CA HIS A 215 6.01 2.87 -2.82
C HIS A 215 5.20 1.64 -2.42
N GLY A 216 5.20 0.62 -3.27
CA GLY A 216 4.50 -0.62 -2.96
C GLY A 216 4.76 -1.72 -3.98
N TYR A 217 4.41 -2.93 -3.60
CA TYR A 217 4.61 -4.12 -4.41
C TYR A 217 3.34 -4.97 -4.45
N PRO A 218 3.06 -5.62 -5.60
CA PRO A 218 1.98 -6.60 -5.67
C PRO A 218 2.29 -7.79 -4.77
N VAL A 219 1.26 -8.28 -4.08
CA VAL A 219 1.29 -9.48 -3.24
C VAL A 219 0.03 -10.29 -3.46
N GLU A 220 0.14 -11.62 -3.48
CA GLU A 220 -1.01 -12.50 -3.35
C GLU A 220 -1.45 -12.53 -1.88
N MET A 221 -2.74 -12.41 -1.61
CA MET A 221 -3.24 -12.39 -0.25
C MET A 221 -4.12 -13.59 0.06
N ILE A 222 -3.83 -14.23 1.19
CA ILE A 222 -4.66 -15.25 1.82
C ILE A 222 -5.15 -14.69 3.16
N LEU A 223 -6.46 -14.70 3.39
CA LEU A 223 -7.08 -14.26 4.62
C LEU A 223 -7.86 -15.42 5.24
N ASP A 224 -7.53 -15.76 6.49
CA ASP A 224 -8.15 -16.86 7.24
C ASP A 224 -8.21 -18.18 6.45
N GLY A 225 -7.13 -18.44 5.70
CA GLY A 225 -6.98 -19.65 4.89
C GLY A 225 -7.82 -19.68 3.61
N ALA A 226 -8.32 -18.51 3.16
CA ALA A 226 -8.99 -18.37 1.87
C ALA A 226 -8.24 -17.36 0.98
N TYR A 227 -8.06 -17.68 -0.29
CA TYR A 227 -7.43 -16.79 -1.24
C TYR A 227 -8.30 -15.57 -1.56
N HIS A 228 -7.75 -14.39 -1.35
CA HIS A 228 -8.42 -13.09 -1.55
C HIS A 228 -7.96 -12.35 -2.82
N GLY A 229 -6.96 -12.85 -3.54
CA GLY A 229 -6.46 -12.26 -4.77
C GLY A 229 -5.27 -11.32 -4.59
N LEU A 230 -4.95 -10.62 -5.66
CA LEU A 230 -3.82 -9.69 -5.75
C LEU A 230 -4.13 -8.37 -5.03
N TYR A 231 -3.20 -7.90 -4.20
CA TYR A 231 -3.21 -6.60 -3.53
C TYR A 231 -1.91 -5.85 -3.81
N ILE A 232 -1.87 -4.54 -3.55
CA ILE A 232 -0.62 -3.82 -3.40
C ILE A 232 -0.35 -3.62 -1.90
N LEU A 233 0.76 -4.18 -1.43
CA LEU A 233 1.33 -3.83 -0.13
C LEU A 233 2.16 -2.56 -0.29
N SER A 234 1.78 -1.48 0.39
CA SER A 234 2.44 -0.19 0.30
C SER A 234 2.64 0.48 1.66
N ASP A 235 3.60 1.39 1.69
CA ASP A 235 3.68 2.43 2.71
C ASP A 235 2.57 3.48 2.51
N ARG A 236 2.59 4.56 3.27
CA ARG A 236 1.60 5.63 3.21
C ARG A 236 2.26 7.00 3.13
N ILE A 237 1.59 7.98 2.51
CA ILE A 237 1.99 9.37 2.64
C ILE A 237 1.73 9.80 4.09
N ASP A 238 2.76 10.26 4.75
CA ASP A 238 2.71 10.84 6.09
C ASP A 238 3.92 11.75 6.35
N ARG A 239 3.97 12.32 7.55
CA ARG A 239 5.11 13.15 7.99
C ARG A 239 6.46 12.45 7.83
N LYS A 240 6.54 11.14 8.13
CA LYS A 240 7.81 10.38 8.07
C LYS A 240 8.27 10.20 6.63
N GLN A 241 7.34 9.90 5.72
CA GLN A 241 7.58 9.71 4.29
C GLN A 241 8.15 10.98 3.66
N LEU A 242 7.49 12.09 3.91
CA LEU A 242 7.87 13.41 3.41
C LEU A 242 8.98 14.07 4.25
N LYS A 243 9.48 13.43 5.34
CA LYS A 243 10.46 13.99 6.28
C LYS A 243 10.08 15.38 6.81
N LEU A 244 8.78 15.68 6.93
CA LEU A 244 8.35 16.94 7.52
C LEU A 244 8.80 17.02 8.98
N LYS A 245 9.18 18.21 9.42
CA LYS A 245 9.71 18.39 10.79
C LYS A 245 8.67 18.07 11.85
N LYS A 246 9.09 17.41 12.92
CA LYS A 246 8.20 17.05 14.03
C LYS A 246 7.57 18.28 14.70
N LYS A 247 8.31 19.38 14.77
CA LYS A 247 7.80 20.69 15.19
C LYS A 247 7.88 21.63 14.01
N GLY A 248 6.73 22.16 13.60
CA GLY A 248 6.62 23.11 12.49
C GLY A 248 6.39 22.48 11.10
N GLY A 249 6.29 21.17 10.98
CA GLY A 249 5.80 20.48 9.78
C GLY A 249 4.29 20.31 9.85
N TYR A 250 3.60 20.40 8.70
CA TYR A 250 2.16 20.21 8.59
C TYR A 250 1.81 19.44 7.33
N LEU A 251 0.76 18.61 7.41
CA LEU A 251 0.23 17.85 6.29
C LEU A 251 -1.29 17.86 6.33
N TYR A 252 -1.93 18.39 5.28
CA TYR A 252 -3.38 18.48 5.14
C TYR A 252 -3.82 17.66 3.94
N LYS A 253 -4.87 16.89 4.11
CA LYS A 253 -5.46 16.07 3.06
C LYS A 253 -6.79 16.64 2.59
N GLY A 254 -6.92 16.98 1.31
CA GLY A 254 -8.19 17.30 0.65
C GLY A 254 -9.00 16.02 0.43
N LYS A 255 -10.20 15.95 1.03
CA LYS A 255 -11.08 14.77 0.98
C LYS A 255 -12.39 15.02 0.24
N GLU A 256 -12.70 16.27 -0.05
CA GLU A 256 -13.98 16.68 -0.64
C GLU A 256 -13.80 17.72 -1.75
N TRP A 257 -14.91 18.13 -2.37
CA TRP A 257 -14.96 19.08 -3.48
C TRP A 257 -15.51 20.43 -3.02
N THR A 258 -15.13 20.89 -1.82
CA THR A 258 -15.53 22.21 -1.31
C THR A 258 -14.77 23.33 -2.01
N ASP A 259 -15.21 24.56 -1.83
CA ASP A 259 -14.49 25.73 -2.35
C ASP A 259 -13.12 25.88 -1.69
N GLU A 260 -13.02 25.52 -0.40
CA GLU A 260 -11.77 25.48 0.34
C GLU A 260 -10.78 24.48 -0.28
N CYS A 261 -11.23 23.27 -0.57
CA CYS A 261 -10.38 22.22 -1.19
C CYS A 261 -9.95 22.60 -2.62
N LYS A 262 -10.74 23.41 -3.32
CA LYS A 262 -10.40 23.98 -4.65
C LYS A 262 -9.61 25.28 -4.58
N LEU A 263 -9.29 25.78 -3.39
CA LEU A 263 -8.63 27.06 -3.13
C LEU A 263 -9.39 28.27 -3.70
N GLN A 264 -10.72 28.20 -3.76
CA GLN A 264 -11.59 29.22 -4.35
C GLN A 264 -12.14 30.22 -3.31
N GLY A 265 -11.95 29.97 -2.03
CA GLY A 265 -12.37 30.82 -0.93
C GLY A 265 -12.67 30.04 0.35
N ILE A 266 -13.03 30.77 1.38
CA ILE A 266 -13.37 30.22 2.69
C ILE A 266 -14.81 30.59 3.01
N ASN A 267 -15.66 29.57 3.13
CA ASN A 267 -17.07 29.73 3.48
C ASN A 267 -17.30 29.71 5.00
N THR A 268 -16.43 29.00 5.73
CA THR A 268 -16.54 28.90 7.19
C THR A 268 -15.16 29.07 7.83
N PRO A 269 -15.01 29.95 8.84
CA PRO A 269 -13.75 30.11 9.54
C PRO A 269 -13.24 28.78 10.10
N TYR A 270 -11.92 28.60 10.11
CA TYR A 270 -11.31 27.38 10.66
C TYR A 270 -11.47 27.30 12.19
N SER A 271 -11.37 26.07 12.68
CA SER A 271 -11.24 25.79 14.12
C SER A 271 -10.24 24.65 14.30
N ASN A 272 -9.27 24.87 15.16
CA ASN A 272 -8.25 23.86 15.51
C ASN A 272 -8.75 22.83 16.53
N SER A 273 -10.01 22.89 16.93
CA SER A 273 -10.62 21.95 17.89
C SER A 273 -11.05 20.62 17.27
N LYS A 274 -10.95 20.49 15.95
CA LYS A 274 -11.33 19.29 15.20
C LYS A 274 -10.23 18.94 14.19
N GLN A 275 -10.09 17.65 13.89
CA GLN A 275 -9.15 17.16 12.88
C GLN A 275 -9.54 17.53 11.44
N ALA A 276 -10.82 17.80 11.20
CA ALA A 276 -11.34 18.15 9.88
C ALA A 276 -11.91 19.58 9.84
N TRP A 277 -11.69 20.28 8.71
CA TRP A 277 -12.23 21.58 8.40
C TRP A 277 -12.55 21.68 6.90
N GLN A 278 -13.81 21.93 6.56
CA GLN A 278 -14.30 22.21 5.21
C GLN A 278 -13.71 21.31 4.10
N GLY A 279 -13.79 19.99 4.33
CA GLY A 279 -13.28 18.99 3.38
C GLY A 279 -11.79 18.69 3.48
N PHE A 280 -11.03 19.47 4.24
CA PHE A 280 -9.67 19.13 4.62
C PHE A 280 -9.61 18.35 5.93
N GLU A 281 -8.64 17.46 6.03
CA GLU A 281 -8.26 16.76 7.27
C GLU A 281 -6.79 17.06 7.57
N SER A 282 -6.47 17.35 8.82
CA SER A 282 -5.08 17.43 9.29
C SER A 282 -4.55 16.01 9.48
N ASP A 283 -3.72 15.56 8.53
CA ASP A 283 -3.04 14.26 8.62
C ASP A 283 -1.82 14.35 9.56
N TYR A 284 -1.22 15.55 9.64
CA TYR A 284 -0.18 15.85 10.61
C TYR A 284 -0.13 17.36 10.92
N PRO A 285 -0.06 17.75 12.20
CA PRO A 285 -0.40 16.96 13.39
C PRO A 285 -1.87 16.50 13.36
N ASN A 286 -2.15 15.35 13.94
CA ASN A 286 -3.51 14.79 13.99
C ASN A 286 -4.13 14.79 15.40
N GLU A 287 -3.41 15.27 16.41
CA GLU A 287 -3.90 15.38 17.78
C GLU A 287 -4.52 16.76 18.03
N VAL A 288 -5.73 16.79 18.59
CA VAL A 288 -6.39 18.02 18.98
C VAL A 288 -5.52 18.76 20.01
N GLY A 289 -5.25 20.03 19.72
CA GLY A 289 -4.30 20.86 20.50
C GLY A 289 -2.97 21.09 19.80
N GLU A 290 -2.60 20.26 18.81
CA GLU A 290 -1.43 20.47 17.94
C GLU A 290 -1.83 20.87 16.51
N ILE A 291 -3.11 20.65 16.13
CA ILE A 291 -3.64 20.99 14.81
C ILE A 291 -3.64 22.50 14.61
N GLU A 292 -3.21 22.95 13.44
CA GLU A 292 -3.20 24.35 13.05
C GLU A 292 -3.63 24.53 11.59
N PHE A 293 -4.86 24.98 11.37
CA PHE A 293 -5.39 25.28 10.05
C PHE A 293 -5.09 26.69 9.55
N LYS A 294 -4.49 27.56 10.39
CA LYS A 294 -4.18 28.94 10.01
C LYS A 294 -3.38 28.99 8.71
N TYR A 295 -2.33 28.19 8.59
CA TYR A 295 -1.47 28.20 7.41
C TYR A 295 -2.21 27.80 6.14
N LEU A 296 -3.07 26.78 6.21
CA LEU A 296 -3.90 26.36 5.09
C LEU A 296 -4.95 27.42 4.75
N SER A 297 -5.57 28.03 5.76
CA SER A 297 -6.51 29.14 5.58
C SER A 297 -5.84 30.34 4.88
N ASP A 298 -4.64 30.72 5.31
CA ASP A 298 -3.86 31.78 4.70
C ASP A 298 -3.51 31.47 3.23
N LEU A 299 -3.21 30.20 2.91
CA LEU A 299 -2.98 29.75 1.53
C LEU A 299 -4.24 29.88 0.67
N ILE A 300 -5.39 29.41 1.17
CA ILE A 300 -6.68 29.47 0.46
C ILE A 300 -7.04 30.94 0.17
N GLN A 301 -6.91 31.83 1.16
CA GLN A 301 -7.17 33.26 0.99
C GLN A 301 -6.22 33.88 -0.03
N PHE A 302 -4.96 33.52 -0.02
CA PHE A 302 -3.98 33.99 -1.00
C PHE A 302 -4.39 33.64 -2.43
N PHE A 303 -4.82 32.39 -2.70
CA PHE A 303 -5.29 32.01 -4.03
C PHE A 303 -6.60 32.69 -4.42
N ALA A 304 -7.52 32.84 -3.49
CA ALA A 304 -8.86 33.33 -3.78
C ALA A 304 -8.95 34.86 -3.91
N ALA A 305 -8.11 35.60 -3.20
CA ALA A 305 -8.32 37.02 -3.00
C ALA A 305 -7.08 37.93 -3.25
N ALA A 306 -5.89 37.36 -3.47
CA ALA A 306 -4.71 38.20 -3.73
C ALA A 306 -4.84 39.00 -5.04
N SER A 307 -4.42 40.23 -5.05
CA SER A 307 -4.24 41.01 -6.28
C SER A 307 -3.14 40.37 -7.16
N LYS A 308 -3.10 40.72 -8.45
CA LYS A 308 -2.05 40.23 -9.34
C LYS A 308 -0.65 40.63 -8.85
N GLU A 309 -0.52 41.80 -8.33
CA GLU A 309 0.73 42.37 -7.80
C GLU A 309 1.16 41.63 -6.52
N GLU A 310 0.21 41.37 -5.62
CA GLU A 310 0.46 40.62 -4.39
C GLU A 310 0.80 39.16 -4.70
N PHE A 311 0.06 38.52 -5.60
CA PHE A 311 0.35 37.15 -6.04
C PHE A 311 1.76 37.06 -6.64
N ALA A 312 2.10 37.94 -7.57
CA ALA A 312 3.41 37.99 -8.21
C ALA A 312 4.56 38.26 -7.22
N ALA A 313 4.32 38.98 -6.14
CA ALA A 313 5.32 39.26 -5.12
C ALA A 313 5.56 38.10 -4.14
N GLN A 314 4.59 37.17 -3.91
CA GLN A 314 4.64 36.25 -2.80
C GLN A 314 4.56 34.74 -3.20
N TYR A 315 4.20 34.39 -4.45
CA TYR A 315 3.93 33.00 -4.82
C TYR A 315 5.16 32.09 -4.65
N GLU A 316 6.37 32.56 -4.95
CA GLU A 316 7.60 31.79 -4.79
C GLU A 316 7.99 31.53 -3.33
N GLU A 317 7.60 32.43 -2.43
CA GLU A 317 7.82 32.24 -0.99
C GLU A 317 6.82 31.26 -0.38
N ARG A 318 5.57 31.27 -0.88
CA ARG A 318 4.46 30.45 -0.36
C ARG A 318 4.35 29.06 -0.96
N LEU A 319 4.89 28.86 -2.16
CA LEU A 319 4.70 27.63 -2.95
C LEU A 319 6.04 27.06 -3.39
N ASP A 320 6.14 25.74 -3.36
CA ASP A 320 7.10 25.03 -4.19
C ASP A 320 6.58 25.05 -5.64
N VAL A 321 6.96 26.10 -6.37
CA VAL A 321 6.43 26.38 -7.72
C VAL A 321 6.75 25.23 -8.68
N SER A 322 7.94 24.64 -8.57
CA SER A 322 8.31 23.49 -9.41
C SER A 322 7.36 22.33 -9.19
N SER A 323 7.14 21.97 -7.92
CA SER A 323 6.23 20.89 -7.56
C SER A 323 4.78 21.15 -8.00
N LEU A 324 4.35 22.41 -7.95
CA LEU A 324 3.00 22.80 -8.39
C LEU A 324 2.83 22.72 -9.92
N ILE A 325 3.85 23.12 -10.69
CA ILE A 325 3.87 23.00 -12.15
C ILE A 325 3.87 21.52 -12.53
N ASP A 326 4.73 20.73 -11.91
CA ASP A 326 4.79 19.27 -12.10
C ASP A 326 3.43 18.64 -11.82
N TYR A 327 2.78 19.01 -10.72
CA TYR A 327 1.46 18.53 -10.37
C TYR A 327 0.41 18.88 -11.43
N PHE A 328 0.40 20.12 -11.89
CA PHE A 328 -0.53 20.56 -12.94
C PHE A 328 -0.35 19.75 -14.23
N ILE A 329 0.90 19.56 -14.66
CA ILE A 329 1.21 18.75 -15.85
C ILE A 329 0.77 17.30 -15.62
N PHE A 330 1.10 16.72 -14.47
CA PHE A 330 0.84 15.35 -14.09
C PHE A 330 -0.65 15.01 -14.09
N ILE A 331 -1.49 15.79 -13.40
CA ILE A 331 -2.92 15.52 -13.32
C ILE A 331 -3.62 15.68 -14.69
N ASN A 332 -3.15 16.62 -15.52
CA ASN A 332 -3.68 16.80 -16.88
C ASN A 332 -3.25 15.66 -17.81
N LEU A 333 -1.97 15.26 -17.78
CA LEU A 333 -1.45 14.15 -18.58
C LEU A 333 -2.18 12.84 -18.28
N LEU A 334 -2.45 12.58 -17.02
CA LEU A 334 -3.10 11.36 -16.57
C LEU A 334 -4.64 11.44 -16.60
N SER A 335 -5.20 12.61 -16.90
CA SER A 335 -6.65 12.89 -16.79
C SER A 335 -7.17 12.57 -15.39
N ALA A 336 -6.42 12.97 -14.35
CA ALA A 336 -6.71 12.71 -12.94
C ALA A 336 -7.70 13.75 -12.39
N TYR A 337 -8.94 13.72 -12.87
CA TYR A 337 -9.94 14.75 -12.53
C TYR A 337 -10.28 14.82 -11.05
N ASP A 338 -10.21 13.69 -10.34
CA ASP A 338 -10.52 13.62 -8.90
C ASP A 338 -9.41 14.29 -8.05
N ASN A 339 -8.28 14.65 -8.66
CA ASN A 339 -7.12 15.24 -7.98
C ASN A 339 -7.04 16.78 -8.09
N THR A 340 -8.09 17.46 -8.54
CA THR A 340 -8.10 18.93 -8.67
C THR A 340 -8.59 19.68 -7.42
N GLY A 341 -9.00 18.99 -6.38
CA GLY A 341 -9.44 19.55 -5.10
C GLY A 341 -9.51 18.49 -4.01
N ARG A 342 -9.92 17.29 -4.41
CA ARG A 342 -9.93 16.08 -3.59
C ARG A 342 -8.68 15.24 -3.89
N ASN A 343 -8.38 14.26 -3.04
CA ASN A 343 -7.28 13.32 -3.24
C ASN A 343 -5.93 14.01 -3.44
N VAL A 344 -5.69 15.07 -2.69
CA VAL A 344 -4.48 15.87 -2.70
C VAL A 344 -3.98 16.10 -1.29
N PHE A 345 -2.67 16.06 -1.11
CA PHE A 345 -2.04 16.51 0.12
C PHE A 345 -1.34 17.85 -0.10
N TRP A 346 -1.53 18.75 0.85
CA TRP A 346 -0.77 20.01 0.98
C TRP A 346 0.12 19.89 2.21
N GLY A 347 1.42 19.99 2.01
CA GLY A 347 2.41 19.83 3.06
C GLY A 347 3.26 21.06 3.28
N ILE A 348 3.71 21.28 4.51
CA ILE A 348 4.70 22.27 4.88
C ILE A 348 5.86 21.55 5.55
N TYR A 349 7.06 21.69 5.00
CA TYR A 349 8.25 21.07 5.56
C TYR A 349 8.57 21.57 6.97
N ASN A 350 8.66 22.93 7.12
CA ASN A 350 8.93 23.56 8.40
C ASN A 350 8.58 25.06 8.36
N VAL A 351 7.59 25.47 9.13
CA VAL A 351 7.18 26.90 9.23
C VAL A 351 8.22 27.81 9.88
N ASN A 352 9.24 27.26 10.55
CA ASN A 352 10.25 28.05 11.25
C ASN A 352 11.43 28.48 10.35
N LEU A 353 11.46 28.08 9.07
CA LEU A 353 12.56 28.40 8.15
C LEU A 353 12.35 29.67 7.37
N THR A 354 11.11 30.10 7.16
CA THR A 354 10.75 31.22 6.29
C THR A 354 9.69 32.09 6.96
N LEU A 355 9.58 33.34 6.54
CA LEU A 355 8.53 34.26 7.03
C LEU A 355 7.13 33.78 6.64
N LEU A 356 7.01 33.16 5.46
CA LEU A 356 5.77 32.56 4.96
C LEU A 356 5.96 31.03 4.82
N PRO A 357 4.97 30.23 5.22
CA PRO A 357 5.04 28.79 5.03
C PRO A 357 5.08 28.41 3.55
N LYS A 358 6.10 27.62 3.14
CA LYS A 358 6.21 27.11 1.77
C LYS A 358 5.50 25.77 1.65
N PHE A 359 4.48 25.71 0.80
CA PHE A 359 3.68 24.52 0.56
C PHE A 359 4.22 23.66 -0.58
N ILE A 360 4.20 22.36 -0.36
CA ILE A 360 4.33 21.31 -1.37
C ILE A 360 2.98 20.67 -1.64
N ILE A 361 2.82 20.03 -2.79
CA ILE A 361 1.60 19.33 -3.19
C ILE A 361 1.93 17.89 -3.56
N GLN A 362 1.08 16.91 -3.15
CA GLN A 362 1.25 15.50 -3.44
C GLN A 362 -0.08 14.87 -3.87
N PRO A 363 -0.10 14.06 -4.95
CA PRO A 363 -1.29 13.35 -5.38
C PRO A 363 -1.60 12.16 -4.47
N TRP A 364 -2.88 11.80 -4.43
CA TRP A 364 -3.38 10.62 -3.75
C TRP A 364 -4.50 9.98 -4.56
N ASP A 365 -4.70 8.65 -4.43
CA ASP A 365 -5.83 7.91 -5.02
C ASP A 365 -5.96 8.12 -6.54
N LEU A 366 -5.00 7.57 -7.27
CA LEU A 366 -4.81 7.77 -8.72
C LEU A 366 -5.41 6.61 -9.56
N ASP A 367 -6.33 5.82 -9.02
CA ASP A 367 -6.97 4.71 -9.73
C ASP A 367 -7.96 5.19 -10.82
N GLY A 368 -8.52 6.39 -10.67
CA GLY A 368 -9.34 7.11 -11.64
C GLY A 368 -8.53 7.91 -12.66
N THR A 369 -7.54 7.29 -13.32
CA THR A 369 -6.62 7.92 -14.28
C THR A 369 -6.51 7.13 -15.58
N LEU A 370 -5.70 7.63 -16.53
CA LEU A 370 -5.37 6.93 -17.77
C LEU A 370 -6.64 6.47 -18.53
N GLY A 371 -7.58 7.43 -18.76
CA GLY A 371 -8.80 7.19 -19.51
C GLY A 371 -9.92 6.51 -18.73
N ARG A 372 -9.87 6.52 -17.40
CA ARG A 372 -10.96 6.08 -16.53
C ARG A 372 -11.31 7.14 -15.50
N THR A 373 -12.58 7.22 -15.16
CA THR A 373 -13.08 8.03 -14.05
C THR A 373 -13.04 7.22 -12.73
N TRP A 374 -13.21 7.91 -11.62
CA TRP A 374 -13.24 7.33 -10.27
C TRP A 374 -14.32 6.26 -10.06
N ASP A 375 -15.40 6.27 -10.87
CA ASP A 375 -16.49 5.29 -10.86
C ASP A 375 -16.26 4.12 -11.84
N ALA A 376 -15.06 3.98 -12.38
CA ALA A 376 -14.63 2.99 -13.36
C ALA A 376 -15.28 3.12 -14.75
N ILE A 377 -15.94 4.23 -15.06
CA ILE A 377 -16.47 4.51 -16.39
C ILE A 377 -15.28 4.91 -17.30
N LYS A 378 -15.26 4.37 -18.54
CA LYS A 378 -14.33 4.84 -19.56
C LYS A 378 -14.66 6.28 -19.95
N LEU A 379 -13.66 7.16 -19.94
CA LEU A 379 -13.77 8.43 -20.63
C LEU A 379 -13.94 8.13 -22.14
N ARG A 380 -15.00 8.66 -22.75
CA ARG A 380 -15.15 8.61 -24.21
C ARG A 380 -14.10 9.55 -24.78
N SER A 381 -13.22 9.00 -25.61
CA SER A 381 -12.27 9.76 -26.44
C SER A 381 -12.97 10.62 -27.45
#